data_0f9f2129c9de333623ff9f0a60daca13
#
_entry.id   0f9f2129c9de333623ff9f0a60daca13
#
_cell.length_a   1.000
_cell.length_b   1.000
_cell.length_c   1.000
_cell.angle_alpha   90.00
_cell.angle_beta   90.00
_cell.angle_gamma   90.00
#
_symmetry.space_group_name_H-M   'P 1'
#
loop_
_entity.id
_entity.type
_entity.pdbx_description
1 polymer ?
#
loop_
_entity_poly.entity_id
_entity_poly.type
_entity_poly.pdbx_seq_one_letter_code
_entity_poly.pdbx_strand_id
1 'polypeptide(L)'
;MTKVVNLAFGAGIHPAFMAPIAITSLAALAGMFIILDSRTADRRLVLAGERPGALLTGRLTLIALAALLATGVSLTVAATVATIGQWGAYITASALLALTYALIGVILAPLFGRVAGVLVAFLVPFLDLGIAQDPMLHATPPAWAHLLPGYGGFRLLTNAILTHSSIQGGPLLIALAWLTGAAVAASLLFRHNTRTAGQGRTPRRRLAGTAG
;
A
#
# COMPACT_ATOMS: atom_id res chain seq x y z
N MET A 1 6.11 7.08 33.13
CA MET A 1 6.80 6.67 31.89
C MET A 1 7.25 5.20 31.91
N THR A 2 7.84 4.70 32.97
CA THR A 2 8.33 3.30 33.10
C THR A 2 7.26 2.22 32.93
N LYS A 3 6.00 2.46 33.29
CA LYS A 3 4.90 1.50 33.13
C LYS A 3 4.50 1.24 31.68
N VAL A 4 4.57 2.26 30.81
CA VAL A 4 4.23 2.13 29.39
C VAL A 4 5.29 1.33 28.64
N VAL A 5 6.55 1.55 28.98
CA VAL A 5 7.70 0.80 28.43
C VAL A 5 7.61 -0.68 28.80
N ASN A 6 7.29 -1.01 30.06
CA ASN A 6 7.14 -2.40 30.52
C ASN A 6 5.92 -3.11 29.90
N LEU A 7 4.85 -2.39 29.52
CA LEU A 7 3.72 -2.96 28.80
C LEU A 7 4.05 -3.22 27.33
N ALA A 8 4.85 -2.38 26.68
CA ALA A 8 5.28 -2.56 25.30
C ALA A 8 6.22 -3.78 25.11
N PHE A 9 6.91 -4.20 26.17
CA PHE A 9 7.74 -5.42 26.16
C PHE A 9 6.97 -6.69 26.59
N GLY A 10 5.67 -6.59 26.89
CA GLY A 10 4.81 -7.77 27.17
C GLY A 10 4.76 -8.70 25.96
N ALA A 11 4.87 -10.02 26.21
CA ALA A 11 5.01 -11.06 25.18
C ALA A 11 3.93 -11.04 24.07
N GLY A 12 2.78 -10.39 24.29
CA GLY A 12 1.68 -10.30 23.31
C GLY A 12 1.56 -8.96 22.56
N ILE A 13 2.28 -7.91 22.97
CA ILE A 13 2.17 -6.57 22.38
C ILE A 13 3.11 -6.40 21.19
N HIS A 14 4.34 -6.91 21.29
CA HIS A 14 5.31 -6.83 20.21
C HIS A 14 4.81 -7.47 18.88
N PRO A 15 4.25 -8.68 18.86
CA PRO A 15 3.66 -9.24 17.65
C PRO A 15 2.52 -8.40 17.07
N ALA A 16 1.73 -7.71 17.91
CA ALA A 16 0.65 -6.84 17.47
C ALA A 16 1.13 -5.65 16.65
N PHE A 17 2.33 -5.13 16.91
CA PHE A 17 2.94 -4.06 16.11
C PHE A 17 3.70 -4.59 14.88
N MET A 18 4.34 -5.75 14.96
CA MET A 18 5.12 -6.32 13.85
C MET A 18 4.24 -6.86 12.72
N ALA A 19 3.08 -7.43 13.03
CA ALA A 19 2.19 -7.99 12.01
C ALA A 19 1.74 -6.96 10.96
N PRO A 20 1.26 -5.74 11.30
CA PRO A 20 0.90 -4.73 10.31
C PRO A 20 2.07 -4.26 9.44
N ILE A 21 3.30 -4.22 9.96
CA ILE A 21 4.49 -3.87 9.18
C ILE A 21 4.72 -4.92 8.08
N ALA A 22 4.64 -6.20 8.45
CA ALA A 22 4.75 -7.30 7.50
C ALA A 22 3.63 -7.28 6.45
N ILE A 23 2.38 -7.07 6.89
CA ILE A 23 1.20 -6.97 6.02
C ILE A 23 1.39 -5.86 4.98
N THR A 24 1.79 -4.67 5.41
CA THR A 24 1.96 -3.50 4.54
C THR A 24 3.09 -3.69 3.53
N SER A 25 4.19 -4.30 3.94
CA SER A 25 5.30 -4.63 3.04
C SER A 25 4.89 -5.65 1.98
N LEU A 26 4.18 -6.72 2.38
CA LEU A 26 3.64 -7.70 1.44
C LEU A 26 2.60 -7.09 0.49
N ALA A 27 1.72 -6.22 0.99
CA ALA A 27 0.72 -5.54 0.19
C ALA A 27 1.36 -4.59 -0.85
N ALA A 28 2.41 -3.85 -0.46
CA ALA A 28 3.16 -3.00 -1.38
C ALA A 28 3.84 -3.82 -2.49
N LEU A 29 4.47 -4.94 -2.14
CA LEU A 29 5.06 -5.86 -3.11
C LEU A 29 4.00 -6.45 -4.04
N ALA A 30 2.85 -6.89 -3.52
CA ALA A 30 1.76 -7.43 -4.33
C ALA A 30 1.24 -6.39 -5.33
N GLY A 31 0.98 -5.15 -4.89
CA GLY A 31 0.57 -4.05 -5.76
C GLY A 31 1.56 -3.77 -6.87
N MET A 32 2.85 -3.76 -6.54
CA MET A 32 3.93 -3.55 -7.50
C MET A 32 4.00 -4.69 -8.53
N PHE A 33 4.00 -5.96 -8.10
CA PHE A 33 4.11 -7.09 -9.02
C PHE A 33 2.90 -7.24 -9.93
N ILE A 34 1.68 -7.07 -9.40
CA ILE A 34 0.46 -7.14 -10.21
C ILE A 34 0.52 -6.14 -11.38
N ILE A 35 1.01 -4.93 -11.14
CA ILE A 35 1.16 -3.93 -12.21
C ILE A 35 2.32 -4.25 -13.16
N LEU A 36 3.47 -4.69 -12.66
CA LEU A 36 4.62 -5.01 -13.51
C LEU A 36 4.33 -6.17 -14.45
N ASP A 37 3.73 -7.23 -13.93
CA ASP A 37 3.48 -8.45 -14.72
C ASP A 37 2.32 -8.28 -15.70
N SER A 38 1.37 -7.38 -15.42
CA SER A 38 0.23 -7.11 -16.30
C SER A 38 0.51 -6.18 -17.47
N ARG A 39 1.60 -5.43 -17.48
CA ARG A 39 1.88 -4.38 -18.49
C ARG A 39 1.79 -4.86 -19.93
N THR A 40 2.32 -6.04 -20.23
CA THR A 40 2.31 -6.60 -21.59
C THR A 40 0.90 -7.03 -22.01
N ALA A 41 0.15 -7.65 -21.09
CA ALA A 41 -1.22 -8.07 -21.33
C ALA A 41 -2.15 -6.86 -21.51
N ASP A 42 -2.03 -5.85 -20.64
CA ASP A 42 -2.82 -4.63 -20.71
C ASP A 42 -2.62 -3.87 -22.04
N ARG A 43 -1.38 -3.81 -22.54
CA ARG A 43 -1.10 -3.24 -23.87
C ARG A 43 -1.82 -3.98 -24.99
N ARG A 44 -1.86 -5.32 -24.95
CA ARG A 44 -2.56 -6.13 -25.95
C ARG A 44 -4.07 -5.92 -25.88
N LEU A 45 -4.65 -5.83 -24.68
CA LEU A 45 -6.07 -5.61 -24.47
C LEU A 45 -6.51 -4.21 -24.96
N VAL A 46 -5.73 -3.17 -24.67
CA VAL A 46 -5.99 -1.82 -25.20
C VAL A 46 -5.93 -1.80 -26.73
N LEU A 47 -5.00 -2.54 -27.33
CA LEU A 47 -4.91 -2.65 -28.81
C LEU A 47 -6.08 -3.44 -29.41
N ALA A 48 -6.70 -4.34 -28.63
CA ALA A 48 -7.90 -5.08 -29.02
C ALA A 48 -9.21 -4.28 -28.81
N GLY A 49 -9.13 -3.03 -28.30
CA GLY A 49 -10.27 -2.13 -28.15
C GLY A 49 -10.87 -2.07 -26.74
N GLU A 50 -10.25 -2.74 -25.76
CA GLU A 50 -10.71 -2.65 -24.38
C GLU A 50 -10.55 -1.24 -23.80
N ARG A 51 -11.53 -0.82 -23.00
CA ARG A 51 -11.54 0.49 -22.36
C ARG A 51 -10.47 0.56 -21.26
N PRO A 52 -9.51 1.50 -21.30
CA PRO A 52 -8.46 1.61 -20.28
C PRO A 52 -8.99 1.75 -18.85
N GLY A 53 -10.18 2.33 -18.70
CA GLY A 53 -10.84 2.47 -17.39
C GLY A 53 -11.28 1.12 -16.81
N ALA A 54 -11.82 0.22 -17.62
CA ALA A 54 -12.23 -1.13 -17.18
C ALA A 54 -11.00 -1.95 -16.72
N LEU A 55 -9.91 -1.88 -17.48
CA LEU A 55 -8.65 -2.53 -17.10
C LEU A 55 -8.10 -1.99 -15.77
N LEU A 56 -8.11 -0.67 -15.59
CA LEU A 56 -7.68 -0.05 -14.34
C LEU A 56 -8.52 -0.53 -13.15
N THR A 57 -9.85 -0.50 -13.29
CA THR A 57 -10.75 -0.95 -12.23
C THR A 57 -10.50 -2.42 -11.87
N GLY A 58 -10.39 -3.29 -12.86
CA GLY A 58 -10.07 -4.71 -12.63
C GLY A 58 -8.74 -4.91 -11.90
N ARG A 59 -7.70 -4.14 -12.25
CA ARG A 59 -6.39 -4.21 -11.56
C ARG A 59 -6.45 -3.71 -10.13
N LEU A 60 -7.10 -2.57 -9.89
CA LEU A 60 -7.25 -2.04 -8.54
C LEU A 60 -8.08 -2.97 -7.66
N THR A 61 -9.12 -3.61 -8.19
CA THR A 61 -9.90 -4.63 -7.48
C THR A 61 -9.03 -5.83 -7.12
N LEU A 62 -8.24 -6.35 -8.06
CA LEU A 62 -7.34 -7.48 -7.80
C LEU A 62 -6.30 -7.14 -6.72
N ILE A 63 -5.72 -5.94 -6.78
CA ILE A 63 -4.75 -5.45 -5.79
C ILE A 63 -5.42 -5.33 -4.42
N ALA A 64 -6.62 -4.77 -4.36
CA ALA A 64 -7.37 -4.65 -3.11
C ALA A 64 -7.70 -6.03 -2.50
N LEU A 65 -8.14 -6.98 -3.32
CA LEU A 65 -8.39 -8.36 -2.88
C LEU A 65 -7.12 -9.03 -2.37
N ALA A 66 -6.00 -8.90 -3.06
CA ALA A 66 -4.72 -9.45 -2.63
C ALA A 66 -4.25 -8.84 -1.30
N ALA A 67 -4.38 -7.53 -1.14
CA ALA A 67 -4.05 -6.84 0.11
C ALA A 67 -4.95 -7.27 1.27
N LEU A 68 -6.26 -7.41 1.04
CA LEU A 68 -7.21 -7.84 2.06
C LEU A 68 -7.02 -9.32 2.43
N LEU A 69 -6.71 -10.19 1.47
CA LEU A 69 -6.37 -11.60 1.73
C LEU A 69 -5.09 -11.71 2.57
N ALA A 70 -4.04 -10.99 2.20
CA ALA A 70 -2.80 -10.94 2.98
C ALA A 70 -3.06 -10.43 4.41
N THR A 71 -3.91 -9.41 4.56
CA THR A 71 -4.35 -8.91 5.85
C THR A 71 -5.08 -9.99 6.65
N GLY A 72 -6.05 -10.67 6.05
CA GLY A 72 -6.83 -11.73 6.70
C GLY A 72 -5.94 -12.87 7.20
N VAL A 73 -5.04 -13.38 6.36
CA VAL A 73 -4.08 -14.44 6.75
C VAL A 73 -3.18 -13.97 7.90
N SER A 74 -2.63 -12.78 7.84
CA SER A 74 -1.74 -12.26 8.89
C SER A 74 -2.50 -12.00 10.20
N LEU A 75 -3.75 -11.57 10.13
CA LEU A 75 -4.60 -11.37 11.31
C LEU A 75 -4.95 -12.68 12.00
N THR A 76 -5.16 -13.78 11.26
CA THR A 76 -5.38 -15.10 11.87
C THR A 76 -4.16 -15.56 12.65
N VAL A 77 -2.95 -15.32 12.12
CA VAL A 77 -1.71 -15.60 12.85
C VAL A 77 -1.55 -14.67 14.05
N ALA A 78 -1.79 -13.38 13.90
CA ALA A 78 -1.72 -12.43 15.01
C ALA A 78 -2.69 -12.79 16.14
N ALA A 79 -3.86 -13.34 15.83
CA ALA A 79 -4.86 -13.75 16.82
C ALA A 79 -4.37 -14.87 17.75
N THR A 80 -3.37 -15.65 17.35
CA THR A 80 -2.82 -16.73 18.17
C THR A 80 -1.74 -16.26 19.17
N VAL A 81 -1.11 -15.11 18.91
CA VAL A 81 0.07 -14.66 19.66
C VAL A 81 -0.03 -13.23 20.21
N ALA A 82 -0.94 -12.41 19.70
CA ALA A 82 -1.07 -11.01 20.07
C ALA A 82 -2.22 -10.75 21.04
N THR A 83 -1.98 -9.87 22.01
CA THR A 83 -3.02 -9.34 22.90
C THR A 83 -3.50 -8.00 22.34
N ILE A 84 -4.72 -7.96 21.82
CA ILE A 84 -5.31 -6.80 21.16
C ILE A 84 -6.57 -6.38 21.93
N GLY A 85 -6.59 -5.12 22.34
CA GLY A 85 -7.70 -4.57 23.12
C GLY A 85 -8.99 -4.43 22.31
N GLN A 86 -8.89 -3.95 21.06
CA GLN A 86 -10.03 -3.76 20.17
C GLN A 86 -9.78 -4.33 18.76
N TRP A 87 -10.26 -5.54 18.53
CA TRP A 87 -10.09 -6.23 17.25
C TRP A 87 -10.69 -5.48 16.05
N GLY A 88 -11.89 -4.90 16.18
CA GLY A 88 -12.53 -4.16 15.11
C GLY A 88 -11.70 -2.98 14.61
N ALA A 89 -11.18 -2.17 15.53
CA ALA A 89 -10.30 -1.04 15.19
C ALA A 89 -8.95 -1.51 14.62
N TYR A 90 -8.40 -2.59 15.15
CA TYR A 90 -7.15 -3.19 14.68
C TYR A 90 -7.26 -3.73 13.25
N ILE A 91 -8.33 -4.47 12.94
CA ILE A 91 -8.62 -4.99 11.60
C ILE A 91 -8.79 -3.85 10.61
N THR A 92 -9.58 -2.84 10.97
CA THR A 92 -9.82 -1.67 10.12
C THR A 92 -8.52 -0.91 9.83
N ALA A 93 -7.72 -0.64 10.85
CA ALA A 93 -6.44 0.02 10.71
C ALA A 93 -5.47 -0.77 9.82
N SER A 94 -5.36 -2.08 10.05
CA SER A 94 -4.50 -2.97 9.25
C SER A 94 -4.94 -3.03 7.79
N ALA A 95 -6.24 -3.10 7.51
CA ALA A 95 -6.77 -3.09 6.15
C ALA A 95 -6.52 -1.75 5.44
N LEU A 96 -6.73 -0.63 6.11
CA LEU A 96 -6.44 0.71 5.56
C LEU A 96 -4.96 0.87 5.22
N LEU A 97 -4.07 0.45 6.11
CA LEU A 97 -2.62 0.45 5.88
C LEU A 97 -2.26 -0.45 4.70
N ALA A 98 -2.75 -1.68 4.66
CA ALA A 98 -2.48 -2.61 3.57
C ALA A 98 -2.91 -2.05 2.20
N LEU A 99 -4.11 -1.49 2.11
CA LEU A 99 -4.62 -0.89 0.88
C LEU A 99 -3.80 0.34 0.46
N THR A 100 -3.44 1.21 1.40
CA THR A 100 -2.62 2.40 1.13
C THR A 100 -1.25 2.00 0.57
N TYR A 101 -0.57 1.05 1.22
CA TYR A 101 0.75 0.60 0.76
C TYR A 101 0.71 -0.25 -0.50
N ALA A 102 -0.36 -1.00 -0.74
CA ALA A 102 -0.57 -1.68 -2.01
C ALA A 102 -0.65 -0.67 -3.18
N LEU A 103 -1.37 0.44 -3.00
CA LEU A 103 -1.44 1.53 -3.99
C LEU A 103 -0.11 2.27 -4.14
N ILE A 104 0.65 2.47 -3.06
CA ILE A 104 2.01 3.00 -3.13
C ILE A 104 2.89 2.05 -3.96
N GLY A 105 2.78 0.74 -3.78
CA GLY A 105 3.46 -0.26 -4.61
C GLY A 105 3.13 -0.12 -6.11
N VAL A 106 1.87 0.14 -6.44
CA VAL A 106 1.44 0.45 -7.83
C VAL A 106 2.16 1.68 -8.38
N ILE A 107 2.33 2.73 -7.57
CA ILE A 107 3.00 3.97 -7.95
C ILE A 107 4.51 3.73 -8.13
N LEU A 108 5.13 2.95 -7.27
CA LEU A 108 6.56 2.64 -7.31
C LEU A 108 6.95 1.77 -8.51
N ALA A 109 6.04 0.92 -8.99
CA ALA A 109 6.27 -0.01 -10.10
C ALA A 109 6.83 0.65 -11.38
N PRO A 110 6.25 1.75 -11.92
CA PRO A 110 6.78 2.43 -13.09
C PRO A 110 8.05 3.23 -12.83
N LEU A 111 8.29 3.66 -11.59
CA LEU A 111 9.39 4.54 -11.23
C LEU A 111 10.72 3.78 -11.05
N PHE A 112 10.68 2.65 -10.37
CA PHE A 112 11.88 1.90 -9.97
C PHE A 112 12.10 0.59 -10.73
N GLY A 113 11.09 0.13 -11.48
CA GLY A 113 11.16 -1.16 -12.15
C GLY A 113 11.17 -2.35 -11.17
N ARG A 114 11.60 -3.54 -11.65
CA ARG A 114 11.44 -4.78 -10.89
C ARG A 114 12.43 -4.91 -9.73
N VAL A 115 13.71 -4.67 -9.98
CA VAL A 115 14.76 -4.95 -8.99
C VAL A 115 14.79 -3.91 -7.87
N ALA A 116 14.95 -2.63 -8.22
CA ALA A 116 14.98 -1.55 -7.23
C ALA A 116 13.60 -1.37 -6.58
N GLY A 117 12.51 -1.61 -7.33
CA GLY A 117 11.15 -1.49 -6.84
C GLY A 117 10.84 -2.48 -5.71
N VAL A 118 11.34 -3.72 -5.76
CA VAL A 118 11.18 -4.71 -4.66
C VAL A 118 11.77 -4.17 -3.37
N LEU A 119 13.01 -3.66 -3.44
CA LEU A 119 13.68 -3.12 -2.26
C LEU A 119 12.93 -1.91 -1.69
N VAL A 120 12.54 -0.97 -2.55
CA VAL A 120 11.83 0.25 -2.14
C VAL A 120 10.43 -0.08 -1.61
N ALA A 121 9.68 -0.95 -2.26
CA ALA A 121 8.33 -1.36 -1.84
C ALA A 121 8.34 -2.08 -0.49
N PHE A 122 9.39 -2.84 -0.19
CA PHE A 122 9.58 -3.45 1.12
C PHE A 122 10.03 -2.43 2.17
N LEU A 123 10.98 -1.57 1.82
CA LEU A 123 11.65 -0.68 2.75
C LEU A 123 10.75 0.50 3.19
N VAL A 124 9.93 1.03 2.29
CA VAL A 124 9.07 2.21 2.58
C VAL A 124 8.12 1.95 3.75
N PRO A 125 7.30 0.87 3.79
CA PRO A 125 6.46 0.59 4.95
C PRO A 125 7.27 0.32 6.21
N PHE A 126 8.40 -0.37 6.09
CA PHE A 126 9.27 -0.66 7.23
C PHE A 126 9.87 0.60 7.86
N LEU A 127 10.36 1.53 7.05
CA LEU A 127 10.88 2.82 7.54
C LEU A 127 9.78 3.68 8.15
N ASP A 128 8.61 3.73 7.51
CA ASP A 128 7.48 4.52 7.97
C ASP A 128 6.91 3.99 9.29
N LEU A 129 6.49 2.73 9.31
CA LEU A 129 5.81 2.15 10.48
C LEU A 129 6.79 1.64 11.54
N GLY A 130 7.86 0.97 11.10
CA GLY A 130 8.80 0.29 12.00
C GLY A 130 9.88 1.20 12.59
N ILE A 131 10.21 2.32 11.96
CA ILE A 131 11.23 3.23 12.47
C ILE A 131 10.65 4.57 12.87
N ALA A 132 9.92 5.25 11.97
CA ALA A 132 9.48 6.61 12.23
C ALA A 132 8.34 6.69 13.26
N GLN A 133 7.51 5.65 13.36
CA GLN A 133 6.31 5.67 14.18
C GLN A 133 6.30 4.63 15.30
N ASP A 134 7.32 3.78 15.40
CA ASP A 134 7.38 2.72 16.42
C ASP A 134 7.39 3.33 17.84
N PRO A 135 6.42 3.00 18.70
CA PRO A 135 6.38 3.46 20.08
C PRO A 135 7.56 2.98 20.93
N MET A 136 8.27 1.94 20.49
CA MET A 136 9.47 1.44 21.18
C MET A 136 10.68 2.31 20.93
N LEU A 137 10.77 2.93 19.75
CA LEU A 137 11.86 3.82 19.38
C LEU A 137 11.57 5.27 19.77
N HIS A 138 10.33 5.69 19.69
CA HIS A 138 9.91 7.06 19.95
C HIS A 138 8.69 7.10 20.88
N ALA A 139 8.86 7.66 22.10
CA ALA A 139 7.74 7.87 23.03
C ALA A 139 6.64 8.77 22.41
N THR A 140 7.03 9.71 21.55
CA THR A 140 6.16 10.54 20.72
C THR A 140 6.71 10.58 19.31
N PRO A 141 5.90 10.29 18.26
CA PRO A 141 6.37 10.40 16.89
C PRO A 141 6.87 11.82 16.58
N PRO A 142 7.93 11.96 15.78
CA PRO A 142 8.44 13.27 15.38
C PRO A 142 7.36 14.04 14.59
N ALA A 143 7.42 15.39 14.63
CA ALA A 143 6.40 16.23 13.99
C ALA A 143 6.24 15.96 12.49
N TRP A 144 7.31 15.60 11.77
CA TRP A 144 7.24 15.25 10.35
C TRP A 144 6.51 13.91 10.05
N ALA A 145 6.37 13.03 11.05
CA ALA A 145 5.67 11.76 10.86
C ALA A 145 4.20 11.93 10.46
N HIS A 146 3.57 13.06 10.77
CA HIS A 146 2.21 13.38 10.32
C HIS A 146 2.06 13.43 8.79
N LEU A 147 3.15 13.65 8.07
CA LEU A 147 3.19 13.68 6.61
C LEU A 147 3.38 12.31 5.98
N LEU A 148 3.58 11.27 6.78
CA LEU A 148 3.79 9.92 6.29
C LEU A 148 2.47 9.21 5.98
N PRO A 149 2.43 8.36 4.94
CA PRO A 149 1.21 7.66 4.52
C PRO A 149 0.66 6.70 5.58
N GLY A 150 1.53 6.14 6.41
CA GLY A 150 1.14 5.23 7.49
C GLY A 150 0.60 5.89 8.74
N TYR A 151 0.80 7.20 8.92
CA TYR A 151 0.54 7.87 10.20
C TYR A 151 -0.88 7.66 10.73
N GLY A 152 -1.90 7.93 9.92
CA GLY A 152 -3.29 7.81 10.35
C GLY A 152 -3.66 6.38 10.75
N GLY A 153 -3.31 5.42 9.89
CA GLY A 153 -3.58 4.00 10.15
C GLY A 153 -2.80 3.45 11.34
N PHE A 154 -1.54 3.84 11.51
CA PHE A 154 -0.72 3.39 12.63
C PHE A 154 -1.17 3.97 13.96
N ARG A 155 -1.66 5.20 13.99
CA ARG A 155 -2.30 5.79 15.19
C ARG A 155 -3.57 5.06 15.59
N LEU A 156 -4.43 4.69 14.62
CA LEU A 156 -5.61 3.86 14.89
C LEU A 156 -5.21 2.51 15.49
N LEU A 157 -4.17 1.90 14.92
CA LEU A 157 -3.64 0.62 15.36
C LEU A 157 -3.08 0.70 16.79
N THR A 158 -2.26 1.70 17.09
CA THR A 158 -1.69 1.93 18.41
C THR A 158 -2.79 2.13 19.45
N ASN A 159 -3.83 2.90 19.12
CA ASN A 159 -4.98 3.09 20.00
C ASN A 159 -5.76 1.79 20.23
N ALA A 160 -5.94 0.97 19.20
CA ALA A 160 -6.62 -0.31 19.31
C ALA A 160 -5.87 -1.31 20.21
N ILE A 161 -4.54 -1.24 20.23
CA ILE A 161 -3.69 -2.10 21.06
C ILE A 161 -3.62 -1.59 22.50
N LEU A 162 -3.34 -0.29 22.69
CA LEU A 162 -2.94 0.25 23.98
C LEU A 162 -4.08 0.85 24.82
N THR A 163 -5.09 1.44 24.18
CA THR A 163 -6.08 2.27 24.91
C THR A 163 -7.47 1.70 24.96
N HIS A 164 -7.74 0.58 24.31
CA HIS A 164 -9.09 0.02 24.18
C HIS A 164 -10.14 1.03 23.67
N SER A 165 -9.69 2.13 23.06
CA SER A 165 -10.58 3.18 22.58
C SER A 165 -11.17 2.83 21.21
N SER A 166 -12.39 3.31 20.97
CA SER A 166 -13.04 3.22 19.66
C SER A 166 -12.27 4.00 18.58
N ILE A 167 -12.62 3.78 17.34
CA ILE A 167 -12.01 4.45 16.19
C ILE A 167 -12.10 5.98 16.34
N GLN A 168 -10.94 6.62 16.37
CA GLN A 168 -10.86 8.08 16.47
C GLN A 168 -10.98 8.73 15.10
N GLY A 169 -11.84 9.74 14.97
CA GLY A 169 -12.15 10.38 13.69
C GLY A 169 -10.95 11.07 13.04
N GLY A 170 -10.09 11.74 13.80
CA GLY A 170 -8.92 12.44 13.27
C GLY A 170 -7.93 11.54 12.53
N PRO A 171 -7.36 10.51 13.18
CA PRO A 171 -6.48 9.54 12.53
C PRO A 171 -7.15 8.80 11.35
N LEU A 172 -8.46 8.50 11.46
CA LEU A 172 -9.20 7.87 10.38
C LEU A 172 -9.27 8.76 9.13
N LEU A 173 -9.54 10.05 9.30
CA LEU A 173 -9.56 11.01 8.18
C LEU A 173 -8.20 11.11 7.48
N ILE A 174 -7.11 11.13 8.24
CA ILE A 174 -5.75 11.14 7.67
C ILE A 174 -5.49 9.85 6.88
N ALA A 175 -5.85 8.69 7.42
CA ALA A 175 -5.69 7.41 6.72
C ALA A 175 -6.51 7.36 5.42
N LEU A 176 -7.76 7.82 5.44
CA LEU A 176 -8.61 7.89 4.25
C LEU A 176 -8.11 8.91 3.23
N ALA A 177 -7.57 10.06 3.68
CA ALA A 177 -6.97 11.05 2.79
C ALA A 177 -5.75 10.47 2.04
N TRP A 178 -4.88 9.74 2.73
CA TRP A 178 -3.76 9.06 2.10
C TRP A 178 -4.20 7.94 1.15
N LEU A 179 -5.18 7.13 1.54
CA LEU A 179 -5.74 6.07 0.69
C LEU A 179 -6.33 6.65 -0.61
N THR A 180 -7.15 7.70 -0.49
CA THR A 180 -7.75 8.36 -1.65
C THR A 180 -6.71 9.07 -2.51
N GLY A 181 -5.74 9.75 -1.91
CA GLY A 181 -4.62 10.38 -2.61
C GLY A 181 -3.78 9.37 -3.39
N ALA A 182 -3.44 8.24 -2.77
CA ALA A 182 -2.71 7.15 -3.43
C ALA A 182 -3.54 6.52 -4.56
N ALA A 183 -4.85 6.32 -4.40
CA ALA A 183 -5.72 5.80 -5.43
C ALA A 183 -5.82 6.76 -6.64
N VAL A 184 -5.94 8.05 -6.40
CA VAL A 184 -5.92 9.07 -7.45
C VAL A 184 -4.58 9.09 -8.17
N ALA A 185 -3.46 9.12 -7.44
CA ALA A 185 -2.12 9.12 -8.03
C ALA A 185 -1.87 7.86 -8.88
N ALA A 186 -2.22 6.67 -8.37
CA ALA A 186 -2.12 5.41 -9.11
C ALA A 186 -2.96 5.44 -10.40
N SER A 187 -4.18 5.98 -10.32
CA SER A 187 -5.08 6.11 -11.46
C SER A 187 -4.55 7.07 -12.53
N LEU A 188 -3.98 8.19 -12.12
CA LEU A 188 -3.38 9.18 -13.04
C LEU A 188 -2.14 8.61 -13.73
N LEU A 189 -1.26 7.94 -12.99
CA LEU A 189 -0.08 7.29 -13.56
C LEU A 189 -0.45 6.19 -14.56
N PHE A 190 -1.46 5.38 -14.24
CA PHE A 190 -1.94 4.35 -15.17
C PHE A 190 -2.46 4.97 -16.47
N ARG A 191 -3.30 6.00 -16.37
CA ARG A 191 -3.85 6.72 -17.55
C ARG A 191 -2.75 7.39 -18.38
N HIS A 192 -1.76 7.99 -17.72
CA HIS A 192 -0.63 8.61 -18.42
C HIS A 192 0.16 7.56 -19.22
N ASN A 193 0.51 6.43 -18.60
CA ASN A 193 1.29 5.37 -19.24
C ASN A 193 0.54 4.69 -20.40
N THR A 194 -0.79 4.58 -20.32
CA THR A 194 -1.59 4.02 -21.42
C THR A 194 -1.74 4.96 -22.60
N ARG A 195 -1.79 6.29 -22.39
CA ARG A 195 -1.86 7.31 -23.45
C ARG A 195 -0.56 7.39 -24.26
N THR A 196 0.58 7.39 -23.61
CA THR A 196 1.90 7.44 -24.26
C THR A 196 2.16 6.20 -25.12
N ALA A 197 1.64 5.04 -24.73
CA ALA A 197 1.72 3.81 -25.52
C ALA A 197 0.90 3.87 -26.83
N GLY A 198 -0.19 4.65 -26.87
CA GLY A 198 -1.02 4.86 -28.06
C GLY A 198 -0.42 5.83 -29.10
N GLN A 199 0.36 6.81 -28.64
CA GLN A 199 0.92 7.87 -29.51
C GLN A 199 2.19 7.45 -30.29
N GLY A 200 2.85 6.37 -29.91
CA GLY A 200 4.04 5.83 -30.59
C GLY A 200 3.79 5.20 -31.97
N ARG A 201 2.57 5.22 -32.47
CA ARG A 201 2.20 4.73 -33.81
C ARG A 201 1.85 5.86 -34.76
N THR A 202 2.81 6.70 -35.09
CA THR A 202 2.80 7.31 -36.41
C THR A 202 3.10 6.19 -37.41
N PRO A 203 2.22 5.94 -38.39
CA PRO A 203 2.53 4.96 -39.46
C PRO A 203 3.79 5.47 -40.13
N ARG A 204 4.86 4.71 -40.06
CA ARG A 204 6.01 4.88 -40.97
C ARG A 204 5.43 4.74 -42.39
N ARG A 205 5.07 5.89 -42.96
CA ARG A 205 4.62 6.00 -44.34
C ARG A 205 5.69 5.29 -45.17
N ARG A 206 5.33 4.13 -45.70
CA ARG A 206 6.15 3.43 -46.69
C ARG A 206 6.41 4.41 -47.81
N LEU A 207 7.59 4.98 -47.83
CA LEU A 207 8.18 5.46 -49.05
C LEU A 207 8.54 4.21 -49.84
N ALA A 208 7.51 3.53 -50.37
CA ALA A 208 7.67 2.53 -51.40
C ALA A 208 7.64 3.29 -52.71
N GLY A 209 8.82 3.51 -53.22
CA GLY A 209 9.18 3.29 -54.59
C GLY A 209 8.42 4.09 -55.62
N THR A 210 9.02 5.15 -56.05
CA THR A 210 9.10 5.50 -57.48
C THR A 210 10.49 5.13 -57.94
N ALA A 211 10.63 3.92 -58.44
CA ALA A 211 11.66 3.56 -59.44
C ALA A 211 10.87 3.03 -60.60
N GLY A 212 10.60 3.89 -61.60
CA GLY A 212 10.29 3.57 -62.96
C GLY A 212 11.57 3.50 -63.76
#